data_9be1a30cabf25ff279f5c2258712cef6
#
_entry.id   9be1a30cabf25ff279f5c2258712cef6
#
_cell.length_a   1.000
_cell.length_b   1.000
_cell.length_c   1.000
_cell.angle_alpha   90.00
_cell.angle_beta   90.00
_cell.angle_gamma   90.00
#
_symmetry.space_group_name_H-M   'P 1'
#
loop_
_entity.id
_entity.type
_entity.pdbx_description
1 polymer ?
#
loop_
_entity_poly.entity_id
_entity_poly.type
_entity_poly.pdbx_seq_one_letter_code
_entity_poly.pdbx_strand_id
1 'polypeptide(L)'
;LELLAELPPQKSAERLLGLASELSRLADAIDVPDAPLGLPAPSSALASAIIRSRLSPPPEVVAHLRLLDVSGLGALNIAKGLELAGVSRLLLLRGDAPAVGDPCNNEPESVMNTLRSSGVKLKLGLLLSLAKPLEEVMRRVRARADFYFVTRPWWSPALRDVRREAGALGSRVYVYLVVETPRNAHVLTGLPTEEKVREGQVAQAALRLSETVDGVIISSPGDREALLRSLREVREALG
;
A
#
# COMPACT_ATOMS: atom_id res chain seq x y z
N LEU A 1 6.67 5.67 14.50
CA LEU A 1 6.58 5.34 13.07
C LEU A 1 5.82 4.02 12.91
N GLU A 2 4.71 3.99 12.14
CA GLU A 2 3.97 2.76 11.84
C GLU A 2 4.71 1.96 10.76
N LEU A 3 4.89 0.65 10.98
CA LEU A 3 5.58 -0.25 10.04
C LEU A 3 4.55 -1.12 9.33
N LEU A 4 4.46 -1.01 8.01
CA LEU A 4 3.60 -1.86 7.18
C LEU A 4 4.45 -2.82 6.34
N ALA A 5 3.88 -3.99 6.08
CA ALA A 5 4.50 -5.01 5.23
C ALA A 5 3.63 -5.27 4.00
N GLU A 6 4.18 -5.09 2.80
CA GLU A 6 3.48 -5.49 1.58
C GLU A 6 3.49 -7.02 1.44
N LEU A 7 2.31 -7.61 1.35
CA LEU A 7 2.12 -9.04 1.16
C LEU A 7 1.97 -9.32 -0.35
N PRO A 8 2.99 -9.92 -1.01
CA PRO A 8 2.88 -10.23 -2.42
C PRO A 8 1.79 -11.26 -2.70
N PRO A 9 1.14 -11.26 -3.87
CA PRO A 9 0.10 -12.21 -4.23
C PRO A 9 0.51 -13.67 -4.02
N GLN A 10 -0.35 -14.48 -3.41
CA GLN A 10 -0.09 -15.87 -3.09
C GLN A 10 -0.97 -16.82 -3.90
N LYS A 11 -0.45 -18.01 -4.24
CA LYS A 11 -1.13 -19.00 -5.09
C LYS A 11 -2.11 -19.92 -4.34
N SER A 12 -2.15 -19.88 -3.00
CA SER A 12 -3.07 -20.68 -2.19
C SER A 12 -3.40 -19.97 -0.88
N ALA A 13 -4.56 -20.30 -0.30
CA ALA A 13 -4.97 -19.77 1.00
C ALA A 13 -3.99 -20.14 2.13
N GLU A 14 -3.42 -21.33 2.08
CA GLU A 14 -2.42 -21.79 3.06
C GLU A 14 -1.17 -20.89 3.04
N ARG A 15 -0.61 -20.63 1.85
CA ARG A 15 0.55 -19.74 1.70
C ARG A 15 0.22 -18.30 2.08
N LEU A 16 -0.98 -17.83 1.72
CA LEU A 16 -1.48 -16.51 2.10
C LEU A 16 -1.49 -16.36 3.63
N LEU A 17 -2.14 -17.29 4.33
CA LEU A 17 -2.27 -17.25 5.78
C LEU A 17 -0.94 -17.46 6.49
N GLY A 18 -0.09 -18.37 5.99
CA GLY A 18 1.26 -18.59 6.53
C GLY A 18 2.09 -17.31 6.48
N LEU A 19 2.17 -16.65 5.31
CA LEU A 19 2.91 -15.40 5.18
C LEU A 19 2.27 -14.25 5.99
N ALA A 20 0.96 -14.10 5.93
CA ALA A 20 0.25 -13.06 6.69
C ALA A 20 0.47 -13.21 8.21
N SER A 21 0.50 -14.45 8.72
CA SER A 21 0.82 -14.72 10.13
C SER A 21 2.25 -14.34 10.50
N GLU A 22 3.21 -14.50 9.60
CA GLU A 22 4.59 -14.06 9.86
C GLU A 22 4.71 -12.54 9.83
N LEU A 23 4.10 -11.91 8.83
CA LEU A 23 4.12 -10.45 8.68
C LEU A 23 3.44 -9.75 9.87
N SER A 24 2.32 -10.28 10.37
CA SER A 24 1.59 -9.69 11.50
C SER A 24 2.36 -9.67 12.82
N ARG A 25 3.44 -10.44 12.94
CA ARG A 25 4.35 -10.42 14.12
C ARG A 25 5.44 -9.37 13.99
N LEU A 26 5.69 -8.88 12.78
CA LEU A 26 6.80 -7.97 12.47
C LEU A 26 6.32 -6.58 12.10
N ALA A 27 5.11 -6.45 11.58
CA ALA A 27 4.53 -5.20 11.11
C ALA A 27 3.23 -4.87 11.87
N ASP A 28 2.89 -3.58 11.92
CA ASP A 28 1.67 -3.08 12.56
C ASP A 28 0.45 -3.27 11.66
N ALA A 29 0.66 -3.35 10.33
CA ALA A 29 -0.38 -3.67 9.37
C ALA A 29 0.18 -4.41 8.15
N ILE A 30 -0.68 -5.18 7.49
CA ILE A 30 -0.38 -5.89 6.24
C ILE A 30 -0.99 -5.10 5.09
N ASP A 31 -0.15 -4.73 4.14
CA ASP A 31 -0.56 -4.09 2.89
C ASP A 31 -0.77 -5.15 1.81
N VAL A 32 -1.97 -5.21 1.22
CA VAL A 32 -2.36 -6.25 0.26
C VAL A 32 -2.58 -5.62 -1.12
N PRO A 33 -1.61 -5.74 -2.04
CA PRO A 33 -1.72 -5.15 -3.37
C PRO A 33 -2.79 -5.84 -4.24
N ASP A 34 -3.36 -5.10 -5.19
CA ASP A 34 -4.36 -5.56 -6.14
C ASP A 34 -3.77 -5.59 -7.56
N ALA A 35 -3.69 -6.74 -8.18
CA ALA A 35 -3.15 -6.97 -9.51
C ALA A 35 -1.90 -6.10 -9.84
N PRO A 36 -0.80 -6.24 -9.10
CA PRO A 36 0.41 -5.43 -9.30
C PRO A 36 0.92 -5.56 -10.74
N LEU A 37 1.42 -4.46 -11.30
CA LEU A 37 1.86 -4.35 -12.70
C LEU A 37 0.74 -4.63 -13.74
N GLY A 38 -0.53 -4.58 -13.34
CA GLY A 38 -1.66 -4.90 -14.21
C GLY A 38 -1.80 -6.39 -14.53
N LEU A 39 -1.06 -7.27 -13.85
CA LEU A 39 -1.07 -8.70 -14.10
C LEU A 39 -2.17 -9.40 -13.26
N PRO A 40 -2.81 -10.47 -13.81
CA PRO A 40 -3.81 -11.23 -13.07
C PRO A 40 -3.24 -11.78 -11.75
N ALA A 41 -3.94 -11.52 -10.65
CA ALA A 41 -3.60 -11.98 -9.31
C ALA A 41 -4.87 -12.25 -8.51
N PRO A 42 -4.82 -12.99 -7.39
CA PRO A 42 -5.94 -13.06 -6.46
C PRO A 42 -6.35 -11.66 -5.99
N SER A 43 -7.65 -11.38 -5.97
CA SER A 43 -8.20 -10.09 -5.55
C SER A 43 -7.70 -9.72 -4.14
N SER A 44 -7.21 -8.50 -4.01
CA SER A 44 -6.81 -7.92 -2.73
C SER A 44 -7.96 -7.95 -1.70
N ALA A 45 -9.17 -7.62 -2.12
CA ALA A 45 -10.35 -7.64 -1.25
C ALA A 45 -10.63 -9.04 -0.68
N LEU A 46 -10.59 -10.08 -1.54
CA LEU A 46 -10.80 -11.45 -1.09
C LEU A 46 -9.65 -11.93 -0.19
N ALA A 47 -8.40 -11.65 -0.55
CA ALA A 47 -7.25 -12.00 0.26
C ALA A 47 -7.32 -11.34 1.65
N SER A 48 -7.66 -10.05 1.70
CA SER A 48 -7.84 -9.29 2.95
C SER A 48 -8.95 -9.87 3.83
N ALA A 49 -10.10 -10.25 3.23
CA ALA A 49 -11.21 -10.87 3.94
C ALA A 49 -10.80 -12.24 4.51
N ILE A 50 -10.06 -13.06 3.77
CA ILE A 50 -9.54 -14.36 4.24
C ILE A 50 -8.58 -14.16 5.42
N ILE A 51 -7.63 -13.23 5.32
CA ILE A 51 -6.68 -12.92 6.38
C ILE A 51 -7.43 -12.51 7.66
N ARG A 52 -8.35 -11.57 7.56
CA ARG A 52 -9.12 -11.05 8.69
C ARG A 52 -9.99 -12.10 9.36
N SER A 53 -10.59 -13.01 8.58
CA SER A 53 -11.51 -14.04 9.10
C SER A 53 -10.81 -15.28 9.63
N ARG A 54 -9.56 -15.55 9.25
CA ARG A 54 -8.89 -16.80 9.56
C ARG A 54 -7.73 -16.70 10.55
N LEU A 55 -7.13 -15.51 10.71
CA LEU A 55 -6.06 -15.30 11.70
C LEU A 55 -6.65 -14.82 13.03
N SER A 56 -6.04 -15.28 14.12
CA SER A 56 -6.40 -14.89 15.49
C SER A 56 -5.13 -14.59 16.30
N PRO A 57 -4.96 -13.37 16.84
CA PRO A 57 -5.83 -12.22 16.61
C PRO A 57 -5.80 -11.75 15.14
N PRO A 58 -6.90 -11.15 14.64
CA PRO A 58 -6.94 -10.68 13.26
C PRO A 58 -6.02 -9.45 13.09
N PRO A 59 -5.04 -9.49 12.16
CA PRO A 59 -4.13 -8.37 11.96
C PRO A 59 -4.83 -7.18 11.29
N GLU A 60 -4.29 -5.97 11.46
CA GLU A 60 -4.69 -4.83 10.64
C GLU A 60 -4.28 -5.07 9.18
N VAL A 61 -5.19 -4.73 8.25
CA VAL A 61 -5.00 -4.93 6.82
C VAL A 61 -5.39 -3.66 6.06
N VAL A 62 -4.55 -3.28 5.11
CA VAL A 62 -4.88 -2.29 4.08
C VAL A 62 -5.15 -3.03 2.78
N ALA A 63 -6.40 -3.06 2.36
CA ALA A 63 -6.75 -3.62 1.05
C ALA A 63 -6.52 -2.58 -0.04
N HIS A 64 -6.06 -2.99 -1.21
CA HIS A 64 -6.04 -2.13 -2.40
C HIS A 64 -7.27 -2.39 -3.27
N LEU A 65 -7.68 -1.37 -4.01
CA LEU A 65 -8.70 -1.48 -5.05
C LEU A 65 -8.24 -0.73 -6.30
N ARG A 66 -7.96 -1.51 -7.35
CA ARG A 66 -7.65 -0.97 -8.67
C ARG A 66 -8.94 -0.52 -9.36
N LEU A 67 -9.00 0.75 -9.71
CA LEU A 67 -10.19 1.36 -10.27
C LEU A 67 -10.28 1.23 -11.79
N LEU A 68 -9.20 0.81 -12.46
CA LEU A 68 -9.23 0.43 -13.87
C LEU A 68 -9.99 -0.89 -14.12
N ASP A 69 -10.16 -1.72 -13.07
CA ASP A 69 -10.74 -3.07 -13.24
C ASP A 69 -12.20 -3.17 -12.76
N VAL A 70 -12.76 -2.10 -12.19
CA VAL A 70 -14.09 -2.13 -11.58
C VAL A 70 -14.95 -0.94 -11.96
N SER A 71 -16.27 -1.17 -12.10
CA SER A 71 -17.26 -0.09 -12.22
C SER A 71 -17.46 0.63 -10.88
N GLY A 72 -18.11 1.81 -10.89
CA GLY A 72 -18.42 2.52 -9.65
C GLY A 72 -19.27 1.71 -8.67
N LEU A 73 -20.28 0.95 -9.18
CA LEU A 73 -21.05 0.03 -8.35
C LEU A 73 -20.22 -1.13 -7.82
N GLY A 74 -19.29 -1.66 -8.65
CA GLY A 74 -18.35 -2.70 -8.23
C GLY A 74 -17.47 -2.23 -7.09
N ALA A 75 -16.92 -1.01 -7.18
CA ALA A 75 -16.13 -0.42 -6.12
C ALA A 75 -16.91 -0.26 -4.79
N LEU A 76 -18.16 0.17 -4.86
CA LEU A 76 -19.03 0.29 -3.68
C LEU A 76 -19.33 -1.09 -3.05
N ASN A 77 -19.65 -2.10 -3.87
CA ASN A 77 -19.92 -3.46 -3.38
C ASN A 77 -18.67 -4.08 -2.72
N ILE A 78 -17.49 -3.88 -3.31
CA ILE A 78 -16.22 -4.34 -2.73
C ILE A 78 -15.95 -3.65 -1.39
N ALA A 79 -16.11 -2.32 -1.32
CA ALA A 79 -15.92 -1.59 -0.08
C ALA A 79 -16.85 -2.07 1.04
N LYS A 80 -18.13 -2.27 0.75
CA LYS A 80 -19.11 -2.84 1.72
C LYS A 80 -18.75 -4.28 2.13
N GLY A 81 -18.25 -5.09 1.20
CA GLY A 81 -17.77 -6.44 1.50
C GLY A 81 -16.55 -6.44 2.42
N LEU A 82 -15.63 -5.50 2.23
CA LEU A 82 -14.47 -5.32 3.12
C LEU A 82 -14.89 -4.87 4.53
N GLU A 83 -15.87 -3.97 4.65
CA GLU A 83 -16.46 -3.62 5.95
C GLU A 83 -17.04 -4.84 6.66
N LEU A 84 -17.81 -5.65 5.94
CA LEU A 84 -18.41 -6.90 6.46
C LEU A 84 -17.32 -7.86 6.95
N ALA A 85 -16.19 -7.92 6.27
CA ALA A 85 -15.04 -8.75 6.64
C ALA A 85 -14.21 -8.17 7.81
N GLY A 86 -14.53 -6.97 8.31
CA GLY A 86 -13.80 -6.31 9.38
C GLY A 86 -12.47 -5.68 8.94
N VAL A 87 -12.29 -5.43 7.64
CA VAL A 87 -11.18 -4.61 7.13
C VAL A 87 -11.47 -3.15 7.47
N SER A 88 -10.45 -2.40 7.84
CA SER A 88 -10.61 -1.01 8.30
C SER A 88 -10.05 0.03 7.32
N ARG A 89 -9.15 -0.36 6.41
CA ARG A 89 -8.45 0.54 5.50
C ARG A 89 -8.54 0.05 4.04
N LEU A 90 -8.82 0.99 3.12
CA LEU A 90 -8.91 0.73 1.68
C LEU A 90 -8.12 1.79 0.91
N LEU A 91 -7.10 1.38 0.17
CA LEU A 91 -6.35 2.24 -0.75
C LEU A 91 -7.00 2.20 -2.14
N LEU A 92 -7.36 3.37 -2.65
CA LEU A 92 -7.90 3.54 -4.00
C LEU A 92 -6.79 4.00 -4.94
N LEU A 93 -6.60 3.29 -6.03
CA LEU A 93 -5.59 3.62 -7.05
C LEU A 93 -6.11 3.30 -8.46
N ARG A 94 -5.62 4.01 -9.47
CA ARG A 94 -5.90 3.62 -10.85
C ARG A 94 -5.22 2.29 -11.17
N GLY A 95 -3.94 2.18 -10.84
CA GLY A 95 -3.08 1.06 -11.20
C GLY A 95 -2.46 1.22 -12.60
N ASP A 96 -1.64 0.23 -12.99
CA ASP A 96 -1.06 0.14 -14.32
C ASP A 96 -2.11 -0.33 -15.34
N ALA A 97 -1.82 -0.21 -16.63
CA ALA A 97 -2.71 -0.73 -17.68
C ALA A 97 -2.98 -2.23 -17.47
N PRO A 98 -4.23 -2.70 -17.54
CA PRO A 98 -4.55 -4.11 -17.35
C PRO A 98 -3.98 -4.95 -18.49
N ALA A 99 -3.40 -6.12 -18.16
CA ALA A 99 -2.93 -7.08 -19.16
C ALA A 99 -4.07 -7.79 -19.91
N VAL A 100 -5.28 -7.76 -19.34
CA VAL A 100 -6.48 -8.42 -19.89
C VAL A 100 -7.71 -7.52 -19.70
N GLY A 101 -8.52 -7.40 -20.73
CA GLY A 101 -9.77 -6.62 -20.72
C GLY A 101 -9.56 -5.11 -20.95
N ASP A 102 -10.68 -4.41 -21.12
CA ASP A 102 -10.69 -2.97 -21.30
C ASP A 102 -10.76 -2.25 -19.95
N PRO A 103 -9.99 -1.17 -19.74
CA PRO A 103 -9.98 -0.46 -18.48
C PRO A 103 -11.26 0.35 -18.26
N CYS A 104 -11.76 0.37 -17.03
CA CYS A 104 -12.73 1.34 -16.57
C CYS A 104 -12.07 2.72 -16.39
N ASN A 105 -12.85 3.79 -16.53
CA ASN A 105 -12.35 5.16 -16.38
C ASN A 105 -12.84 5.81 -15.07
N ASN A 106 -12.46 5.23 -13.95
CA ASN A 106 -12.81 5.74 -12.62
C ASN A 106 -11.63 6.48 -12.00
N GLU A 107 -11.87 7.71 -11.56
CA GLU A 107 -10.86 8.50 -10.84
C GLU A 107 -10.94 8.24 -9.34
N PRO A 108 -9.79 8.00 -8.65
CA PRO A 108 -9.75 7.63 -7.24
C PRO A 108 -10.47 8.63 -6.33
N GLU A 109 -10.30 9.92 -6.56
CA GLU A 109 -10.93 10.98 -5.77
C GLU A 109 -12.47 10.98 -5.92
N SER A 110 -12.97 10.72 -7.13
CA SER A 110 -14.40 10.63 -7.41
C SER A 110 -15.01 9.42 -6.72
N VAL A 111 -14.36 8.25 -6.83
CA VAL A 111 -14.81 7.03 -6.15
C VAL A 111 -14.76 7.20 -4.64
N MET A 112 -13.70 7.80 -4.08
CA MET A 112 -13.61 8.09 -2.65
C MET A 112 -14.82 8.90 -2.16
N ASN A 113 -15.19 9.96 -2.88
CA ASN A 113 -16.36 10.78 -2.53
C ASN A 113 -17.66 9.98 -2.61
N THR A 114 -17.81 9.13 -3.63
CA THR A 114 -18.98 8.25 -3.78
C THR A 114 -19.08 7.26 -2.61
N LEU A 115 -17.98 6.63 -2.22
CA LEU A 115 -17.94 5.70 -1.09
C LEU A 115 -18.35 6.40 0.22
N ARG A 116 -17.81 7.59 0.47
CA ARG A 116 -18.15 8.40 1.66
C ARG A 116 -19.62 8.80 1.68
N SER A 117 -20.15 9.31 0.58
CA SER A 117 -21.57 9.70 0.48
C SER A 117 -22.54 8.50 0.59
N SER A 118 -22.05 7.30 0.25
CA SER A 118 -22.81 6.04 0.42
C SER A 118 -22.68 5.43 1.82
N GLY A 119 -22.07 6.13 2.78
CA GLY A 119 -21.96 5.72 4.17
C GLY A 119 -20.92 4.63 4.44
N VAL A 120 -19.94 4.44 3.54
CA VAL A 120 -18.80 3.55 3.78
C VAL A 120 -17.93 4.13 4.90
N LYS A 121 -17.60 3.31 5.89
CA LYS A 121 -16.86 3.71 7.11
C LYS A 121 -15.38 3.34 7.09
N LEU A 122 -14.90 2.72 6.00
CA LEU A 122 -13.48 2.43 5.83
C LEU A 122 -12.68 3.74 5.85
N LYS A 123 -11.48 3.71 6.41
CA LYS A 123 -10.49 4.74 6.16
C LYS A 123 -10.02 4.61 4.72
N LEU A 124 -10.23 5.66 3.93
CA LEU A 124 -9.96 5.67 2.50
C LEU A 124 -8.64 6.37 2.22
N GLY A 125 -7.73 5.66 1.55
CA GLY A 125 -6.43 6.17 1.14
C GLY A 125 -6.32 6.41 -0.36
N LEU A 126 -5.37 7.26 -0.74
CA LEU A 126 -4.99 7.52 -2.12
C LEU A 126 -3.49 7.30 -2.33
N LEU A 127 -3.13 6.87 -3.54
CA LEU A 127 -1.73 6.72 -3.93
C LEU A 127 -1.18 8.03 -4.47
N LEU A 128 -0.01 8.46 -4.00
CA LEU A 128 0.76 9.59 -4.50
C LEU A 128 2.05 9.10 -5.16
N SER A 129 2.41 9.64 -6.31
CA SER A 129 3.72 9.45 -6.92
C SER A 129 4.48 10.77 -6.94
N LEU A 130 5.62 10.84 -6.26
CA LEU A 130 6.46 12.04 -6.25
C LEU A 130 7.31 12.19 -7.51
N ALA A 131 7.21 11.26 -8.46
CA ALA A 131 7.72 11.45 -9.81
C ALA A 131 6.86 12.42 -10.64
N LYS A 132 5.65 12.75 -10.16
CA LYS A 132 4.75 13.72 -10.79
C LYS A 132 5.06 15.15 -10.35
N PRO A 133 4.61 16.17 -11.12
CA PRO A 133 4.72 17.56 -10.70
C PRO A 133 4.10 17.79 -9.31
N LEU A 134 4.80 18.55 -8.47
CA LEU A 134 4.38 18.80 -7.09
C LEU A 134 2.96 19.37 -6.99
N GLU A 135 2.57 20.22 -7.91
CA GLU A 135 1.22 20.80 -7.95
C GLU A 135 0.13 19.72 -8.12
N GLU A 136 0.37 18.72 -8.97
CA GLU A 136 -0.55 17.57 -9.15
C GLU A 136 -0.65 16.74 -7.87
N VAL A 137 0.50 16.47 -7.23
CA VAL A 137 0.55 15.77 -5.95
C VAL A 137 -0.24 16.51 -4.88
N MET A 138 0.01 17.81 -4.72
CA MET A 138 -0.65 18.64 -3.72
C MET A 138 -2.16 18.80 -3.98
N ARG A 139 -2.58 18.85 -5.24
CA ARG A 139 -4.00 18.81 -5.59
C ARG A 139 -4.68 17.54 -5.08
N ARG A 140 -4.01 16.37 -5.20
CA ARG A 140 -4.51 15.09 -4.68
C ARG A 140 -4.51 15.05 -3.15
N VAL A 141 -3.52 15.64 -2.49
CA VAL A 141 -3.49 15.77 -1.02
C VAL A 141 -4.70 16.55 -0.53
N ARG A 142 -5.11 17.61 -1.24
CA ARG A 142 -6.29 18.42 -0.90
C ARG A 142 -7.63 17.71 -1.11
N ALA A 143 -7.65 16.51 -1.71
CA ALA A 143 -8.85 15.67 -1.76
C ALA A 143 -9.22 15.08 -0.38
N ARG A 144 -8.37 15.23 0.64
CA ARG A 144 -8.62 14.85 2.05
C ARG A 144 -8.90 13.37 2.24
N ALA A 145 -8.06 12.51 1.67
CA ALA A 145 -8.06 11.09 2.03
C ALA A 145 -7.65 10.92 3.51
N ASP A 146 -8.04 9.81 4.13
CA ASP A 146 -7.67 9.55 5.53
C ASP A 146 -6.18 9.21 5.65
N PHE A 147 -5.59 8.66 4.57
CA PHE A 147 -4.16 8.41 4.46
C PHE A 147 -3.67 8.45 3.02
N TYR A 148 -2.37 8.62 2.86
CA TYR A 148 -1.68 8.58 1.57
C TYR A 148 -0.56 7.57 1.60
N PHE A 149 -0.51 6.72 0.57
CA PHE A 149 0.65 5.89 0.27
C PHE A 149 1.47 6.59 -0.80
N VAL A 150 2.74 6.85 -0.49
CA VAL A 150 3.64 7.60 -1.35
C VAL A 150 4.61 6.64 -2.02
N THR A 151 4.64 6.68 -3.34
CA THR A 151 5.65 5.99 -4.13
C THR A 151 6.72 6.98 -4.61
N ARG A 152 7.84 6.47 -4.97
CA ARG A 152 9.03 7.05 -5.61
C ARG A 152 9.00 8.55 -5.97
N PRO A 153 10.12 9.21 -5.73
CA PRO A 153 11.25 8.70 -4.96
C PRO A 153 11.04 8.86 -3.46
N TRP A 154 11.37 7.82 -2.69
CA TRP A 154 11.17 7.79 -1.23
C TRP A 154 11.97 8.86 -0.46
N TRP A 155 13.05 9.33 -1.04
CA TRP A 155 13.96 10.36 -0.48
C TRP A 155 13.60 11.78 -0.92
N SER A 156 12.52 11.98 -1.65
CA SER A 156 12.14 13.30 -2.21
C SER A 156 11.99 14.36 -1.13
N PRO A 157 12.57 15.55 -1.30
CA PRO A 157 12.36 16.67 -0.38
C PRO A 157 10.90 17.12 -0.34
N ALA A 158 10.11 16.86 -1.38
CA ALA A 158 8.67 17.15 -1.44
C ALA A 158 7.85 16.40 -0.36
N LEU A 159 8.39 15.32 0.22
CA LEU A 159 7.74 14.61 1.32
C LEU A 159 7.40 15.51 2.50
N ARG A 160 8.24 16.48 2.84
CA ARG A 160 7.99 17.43 3.93
C ARG A 160 6.76 18.29 3.66
N ASP A 161 6.61 18.77 2.42
CA ASP A 161 5.45 19.58 2.03
C ASP A 161 4.18 18.75 2.01
N VAL A 162 4.25 17.53 1.45
CA VAL A 162 3.14 16.55 1.46
C VAL A 162 2.72 16.26 2.90
N ARG A 163 3.69 15.96 3.79
CA ARG A 163 3.39 15.63 5.19
C ARG A 163 2.78 16.78 5.95
N ARG A 164 3.28 18.01 5.72
CA ARG A 164 2.74 19.23 6.34
C ARG A 164 1.28 19.47 5.93
N GLU A 165 1.00 19.44 4.62
CA GLU A 165 -0.35 19.66 4.08
C GLU A 165 -1.31 18.55 4.50
N ALA A 166 -0.91 17.28 4.34
CA ALA A 166 -1.71 16.13 4.77
C ALA A 166 -2.02 16.18 6.27
N GLY A 167 -1.02 16.48 7.10
CA GLY A 167 -1.17 16.60 8.55
C GLY A 167 -2.13 17.72 8.97
N ALA A 168 -2.10 18.87 8.29
CA ALA A 168 -3.05 19.96 8.49
C ALA A 168 -4.50 19.55 8.18
N LEU A 169 -4.68 18.53 7.34
CA LEU A 169 -5.98 17.97 6.96
C LEU A 169 -6.37 16.74 7.81
N GLY A 170 -5.53 16.33 8.76
CA GLY A 170 -5.74 15.15 9.61
C GLY A 170 -5.41 13.82 8.92
N SER A 171 -4.73 13.85 7.78
CA SER A 171 -4.35 12.67 7.01
C SER A 171 -2.98 12.14 7.42
N ARG A 172 -2.78 10.82 7.31
CA ARG A 172 -1.48 10.16 7.51
C ARG A 172 -0.74 9.94 6.20
N VAL A 173 0.59 9.91 6.28
CA VAL A 173 1.47 9.71 5.12
C VAL A 173 2.39 8.52 5.37
N TYR A 174 2.38 7.56 4.45
CA TYR A 174 3.22 6.36 4.47
C TYR A 174 4.05 6.30 3.19
N VAL A 175 5.29 5.86 3.29
CA VAL A 175 6.21 5.81 2.14
C VAL A 175 6.63 4.38 1.85
N TYR A 176 6.58 3.98 0.59
CA TYR A 176 7.12 2.71 0.15
C TYR A 176 8.64 2.72 0.14
N LEU A 177 9.24 1.69 0.75
CA LEU A 177 10.64 1.31 0.62
C LEU A 177 10.72 -0.01 -0.14
N VAL A 178 11.06 0.07 -1.42
CA VAL A 178 11.14 -1.09 -2.30
C VAL A 178 12.56 -1.67 -2.20
N VAL A 179 12.66 -2.85 -1.61
CA VAL A 179 13.92 -3.54 -1.33
C VAL A 179 14.40 -4.31 -2.55
N GLU A 180 15.57 -3.96 -3.07
CA GLU A 180 16.23 -4.67 -4.15
C GLU A 180 17.25 -5.68 -3.62
N THR A 181 17.19 -6.89 -4.18
CA THR A 181 18.14 -7.99 -3.96
C THR A 181 18.54 -8.60 -5.31
N PRO A 182 19.62 -9.40 -5.36
CA PRO A 182 19.94 -10.16 -6.59
C PRO A 182 18.81 -11.07 -7.06
N ARG A 183 17.96 -11.55 -6.12
CA ARG A 183 16.85 -12.46 -6.44
C ARG A 183 15.69 -11.74 -7.14
N ASN A 184 15.40 -10.49 -6.80
CA ASN A 184 14.25 -9.75 -7.33
C ASN A 184 14.61 -8.62 -8.31
N ALA A 185 15.88 -8.40 -8.61
CA ALA A 185 16.33 -7.34 -9.51
C ALA A 185 15.64 -7.40 -10.89
N HIS A 186 15.37 -8.61 -11.40
CA HIS A 186 14.66 -8.80 -12.67
C HIS A 186 13.19 -8.33 -12.64
N VAL A 187 12.55 -8.33 -11.49
CA VAL A 187 11.17 -7.82 -11.29
C VAL A 187 11.16 -6.28 -11.20
N LEU A 188 12.26 -5.71 -10.72
CA LEU A 188 12.40 -4.28 -10.43
C LEU A 188 13.10 -3.49 -11.55
N THR A 189 13.23 -4.05 -12.75
CA THR A 189 13.92 -3.42 -13.90
C THR A 189 13.29 -2.10 -14.34
N GLY A 190 11.98 -1.91 -14.12
CA GLY A 190 11.25 -0.68 -14.45
C GLY A 190 11.41 0.45 -13.43
N LEU A 191 12.09 0.21 -12.30
CA LEU A 191 12.36 1.22 -11.28
C LEU A 191 13.80 1.74 -11.42
N PRO A 192 14.02 3.07 -11.37
CA PRO A 192 15.35 3.66 -11.25
C PRO A 192 16.09 3.12 -10.02
N THR A 193 17.41 2.96 -10.13
CA THR A 193 18.22 2.37 -9.06
C THR A 193 18.17 3.19 -7.78
N GLU A 194 18.15 4.52 -7.89
CA GLU A 194 18.08 5.46 -6.78
C GLU A 194 16.72 5.45 -6.04
N GLU A 195 15.68 4.90 -6.65
CA GLU A 195 14.36 4.76 -6.03
C GLU A 195 14.21 3.47 -5.24
N LYS A 196 15.17 2.54 -5.40
CA LYS A 196 15.23 1.29 -4.67
C LYS A 196 16.08 1.42 -3.41
N VAL A 197 15.82 0.57 -2.45
CA VAL A 197 16.62 0.47 -1.23
C VAL A 197 17.36 -0.86 -1.26
N ARG A 198 18.68 -0.85 -1.07
CA ARG A 198 19.45 -2.09 -0.96
C ARG A 198 19.13 -2.78 0.35
N GLU A 199 19.09 -4.10 0.32
CA GLU A 199 19.05 -4.91 1.53
C GLU A 199 20.19 -4.49 2.49
N GLY A 200 19.91 -4.40 3.80
CA GLY A 200 20.82 -3.87 4.81
C GLY A 200 20.85 -2.32 4.95
N GLN A 201 20.19 -1.59 4.05
CA GLN A 201 20.02 -0.13 4.17
C GLN A 201 18.59 0.29 4.53
N VAL A 202 17.67 -0.67 4.65
CA VAL A 202 16.23 -0.41 4.86
C VAL A 202 15.97 0.24 6.21
N ALA A 203 16.61 -0.24 7.27
CA ALA A 203 16.50 0.34 8.61
C ALA A 203 16.97 1.80 8.64
N GLN A 204 18.10 2.10 7.99
CA GLN A 204 18.59 3.47 7.90
C GLN A 204 17.65 4.39 7.12
N ALA A 205 17.05 3.88 6.02
CA ALA A 205 16.05 4.62 5.25
C ALA A 205 14.80 4.90 6.09
N ALA A 206 14.29 3.90 6.81
CA ALA A 206 13.15 4.05 7.71
C ALA A 206 13.42 5.06 8.84
N LEU A 207 14.59 5.02 9.46
CA LEU A 207 14.99 5.99 10.47
C LEU A 207 15.06 7.43 9.93
N ARG A 208 15.56 7.62 8.71
CA ARG A 208 15.57 8.95 8.06
C ARG A 208 14.16 9.48 7.81
N LEU A 209 13.22 8.60 7.53
CA LEU A 209 11.83 8.97 7.26
C LEU A 209 11.01 9.18 8.55
N SER A 210 11.44 8.65 9.69
CA SER A 210 10.67 8.66 10.94
C SER A 210 10.25 10.05 11.43
N GLU A 211 11.03 11.07 11.12
CA GLU A 211 10.72 12.47 11.44
C GLU A 211 9.84 13.16 10.40
N THR A 212 9.66 12.52 9.22
CA THR A 212 9.01 13.17 8.07
C THR A 212 7.66 12.54 7.72
N VAL A 213 7.43 11.27 8.07
CA VAL A 213 6.20 10.54 7.70
C VAL A 213 5.61 9.79 8.90
N ASP A 214 4.37 9.33 8.77
CA ASP A 214 3.68 8.59 9.83
C ASP A 214 4.04 7.09 9.82
N GLY A 215 4.50 6.57 8.69
CA GLY A 215 4.91 5.18 8.58
C GLY A 215 5.63 4.87 7.28
N VAL A 216 6.18 3.66 7.23
CA VAL A 216 6.85 3.09 6.06
C VAL A 216 6.22 1.75 5.69
N ILE A 217 6.23 1.45 4.40
CA ILE A 217 5.75 0.19 3.84
C ILE A 217 6.94 -0.52 3.23
N ILE A 218 7.30 -1.68 3.78
CA ILE A 218 8.40 -2.48 3.23
C ILE A 218 7.84 -3.42 2.18
N SER A 219 8.39 -3.31 0.98
CA SER A 219 8.04 -4.14 -0.17
C SER A 219 9.29 -4.82 -0.72
N SER A 220 9.26 -6.13 -0.93
CA SER A 220 10.32 -6.90 -1.60
C SER A 220 9.70 -7.91 -2.57
N PRO A 221 9.19 -7.45 -3.73
CA PRO A 221 8.55 -8.31 -4.71
C PRO A 221 9.48 -9.45 -5.13
N GLY A 222 8.99 -10.70 -5.09
CA GLY A 222 9.76 -11.87 -5.49
C GLY A 222 10.80 -12.38 -4.48
N ASP A 223 11.04 -11.67 -3.37
CA ASP A 223 11.97 -12.12 -2.31
C ASP A 223 11.37 -12.00 -0.91
N ARG A 224 10.63 -13.05 -0.51
CA ARG A 224 10.02 -13.15 0.83
C ARG A 224 11.04 -13.07 1.96
N GLU A 225 12.20 -13.69 1.79
CA GLU A 225 13.21 -13.74 2.85
C GLU A 225 13.79 -12.37 3.13
N ALA A 226 14.08 -11.60 2.06
CA ALA A 226 14.52 -10.21 2.18
C ALA A 226 13.45 -9.33 2.84
N LEU A 227 12.18 -9.51 2.48
CA LEU A 227 11.08 -8.81 3.14
C LEU A 227 11.09 -9.04 4.65
N LEU A 228 11.16 -10.30 5.08
CA LEU A 228 11.14 -10.66 6.51
C LEU A 228 12.39 -10.18 7.25
N ARG A 229 13.58 -10.22 6.63
CA ARG A 229 14.82 -9.68 7.22
C ARG A 229 14.70 -8.17 7.39
N SER A 230 14.31 -7.45 6.32
CA SER A 230 14.16 -6.00 6.35
C SER A 230 13.15 -5.53 7.41
N LEU A 231 12.04 -6.24 7.58
CA LEU A 231 11.07 -5.93 8.63
C LEU A 231 11.65 -6.08 10.03
N ARG A 232 12.44 -7.15 10.29
CA ARG A 232 13.12 -7.32 11.59
C ARG A 232 14.13 -6.21 11.85
N GLU A 233 14.98 -5.91 10.86
CA GLU A 233 15.97 -4.83 10.96
C GLU A 233 15.32 -3.48 11.26
N VAL A 234 14.21 -3.15 10.57
CA VAL A 234 13.47 -1.90 10.82
C VAL A 234 12.83 -1.93 12.21
N ARG A 235 12.22 -3.03 12.63
CA ARG A 235 11.59 -3.15 13.96
C ARG A 235 12.63 -2.98 15.08
N GLU A 236 13.77 -3.63 14.96
CA GLU A 236 14.88 -3.51 15.92
C GLU A 236 15.44 -2.08 15.97
N ALA A 237 15.54 -1.40 14.83
CA ALA A 237 16.04 -0.03 14.77
C ALA A 237 15.06 1.01 15.32
N LEU A 238 13.77 0.71 15.32
CA LEU A 238 12.72 1.61 15.85
C LEU A 238 12.47 1.42 17.37
N GLY A 239 12.96 0.35 17.98
CA GLY A 239 12.83 0.02 19.41
C GLY A 239 11.54 -0.72 19.67
#